data_59e892462f10f1409a65fbddf28da397
#
_entry.id   59e892462f10f1409a65fbddf28da397
#
_cell.length_a   1.000
_cell.length_b   1.000
_cell.length_c   1.000
_cell.angle_alpha   90.00
_cell.angle_beta   90.00
_cell.angle_gamma   90.00
#
_symmetry.space_group_name_H-M   'P 1'
#
loop_
_entity.id
_entity.type
_entity.pdbx_description
1 polymer ?
#
loop_
_entity_poly.entity_id
_entity_poly.type
_entity_poly.pdbx_seq_one_letter_code
_entity_poly.pdbx_strand_id
1 'polypeptide(L)'
;FRTISLCDNNSILTAIGNDFGFEDVFSRQLQVLGKDGDIVVAISASGNSPNLIKAIEWAQNNGLNTIAITAFDGGKLKQMAKRVVHVPTEKGEYGPAEDAHLILNHLVGGYLNRLVKSSIKENC
;
A
#
# COMPACT_ATOMS: atom_id res chain seq x y z
N PHE A 1 -11.22 4.08 11.77
CA PHE A 1 -10.55 4.18 10.46
C PHE A 1 -11.37 3.47 9.39
N ARG A 2 -11.42 4.05 8.21
CA ARG A 2 -12.01 3.43 7.02
C ARG A 2 -10.86 2.98 6.13
N THR A 3 -10.68 1.68 5.99
CA THR A 3 -9.64 1.09 5.13
C THR A 3 -10.31 0.22 4.07
N ILE A 4 -9.76 0.24 2.87
CA ILE A 4 -10.20 -0.56 1.73
C ILE A 4 -8.98 -1.27 1.17
N SER A 5 -9.06 -2.58 1.00
CA SER A 5 -8.09 -3.34 0.22
C SER A 5 -8.50 -3.31 -1.26
N LEU A 6 -7.61 -2.87 -2.13
CA LEU A 6 -7.85 -2.91 -3.58
C LEU A 6 -7.65 -4.31 -4.17
N CYS A 7 -7.29 -5.29 -3.34
CA CYS A 7 -7.16 -6.70 -3.73
C CYS A 7 -8.40 -7.54 -3.44
N ASP A 8 -9.40 -7.01 -2.71
CA ASP A 8 -10.51 -7.83 -2.19
C ASP A 8 -11.60 -8.10 -3.23
N ASN A 9 -11.74 -7.26 -4.24
CA ASN A 9 -12.76 -7.45 -5.28
C ASN A 9 -12.17 -8.10 -6.53
N ASN A 10 -12.22 -9.42 -6.59
CA ASN A 10 -11.70 -10.19 -7.70
C ASN A 10 -12.39 -9.86 -9.04
N SER A 11 -13.68 -9.54 -9.03
CA SER A 11 -14.39 -9.16 -10.26
C SER A 11 -13.86 -7.86 -10.84
N ILE A 12 -13.59 -6.86 -10.02
CA ILE A 12 -12.98 -5.60 -10.47
C ILE A 12 -11.55 -5.83 -10.96
N LEU A 13 -10.74 -6.60 -10.22
CA LEU A 13 -9.37 -6.90 -10.62
C LEU A 13 -9.31 -7.61 -11.98
N THR A 14 -10.14 -8.62 -12.17
CA THR A 14 -10.17 -9.38 -13.43
C THR A 14 -10.72 -8.56 -14.58
N ALA A 15 -11.76 -7.77 -14.39
CA ALA A 15 -12.31 -6.89 -15.42
C ALA A 15 -11.28 -5.83 -15.86
N ILE A 16 -10.68 -5.11 -14.92
CA ILE A 16 -9.66 -4.11 -15.25
C ILE A 16 -8.45 -4.78 -15.91
N GLY A 17 -8.00 -5.93 -15.38
CA GLY A 17 -6.87 -6.67 -15.93
C GLY A 17 -7.12 -7.12 -17.37
N ASN A 18 -8.36 -7.53 -17.71
CA ASN A 18 -8.74 -7.94 -19.06
C ASN A 18 -8.86 -6.73 -20.02
N ASP A 19 -9.49 -5.65 -19.57
CA ASP A 19 -9.87 -4.55 -20.45
C ASP A 19 -8.75 -3.51 -20.63
N PHE A 20 -7.89 -3.32 -19.62
CA PHE A 20 -6.87 -2.27 -19.58
C PHE A 20 -5.44 -2.79 -19.33
N GLY A 21 -5.31 -4.03 -18.90
CA GLY A 21 -4.03 -4.64 -18.50
C GLY A 21 -3.81 -4.67 -16.99
N PHE A 22 -3.02 -5.66 -16.54
CA PHE A 22 -2.77 -5.89 -15.11
C PHE A 22 -2.04 -4.72 -14.42
N GLU A 23 -1.31 -3.93 -15.16
CA GLU A 23 -0.63 -2.75 -14.64
C GLU A 23 -1.59 -1.63 -14.21
N ASP A 24 -2.83 -1.64 -14.66
CA ASP A 24 -3.84 -0.63 -14.36
C ASP A 24 -4.81 -1.03 -13.24
N VAL A 25 -4.71 -2.26 -12.71
CA VAL A 25 -5.68 -2.82 -11.76
C VAL A 25 -5.86 -1.99 -10.48
N PHE A 26 -4.84 -1.30 -10.01
CA PHE A 26 -4.93 -0.46 -8.81
C PHE A 26 -5.15 1.01 -9.14
N SER A 27 -4.47 1.55 -10.14
CA SER A 27 -4.62 2.96 -10.53
C SER A 27 -6.07 3.30 -10.93
N ARG A 28 -6.74 2.39 -11.65
CA ARG A 28 -8.15 2.54 -12.04
C ARG A 28 -9.11 2.51 -10.85
N GLN A 29 -8.84 1.68 -9.86
CA GLN A 29 -9.64 1.68 -8.63
C GLN A 29 -9.43 2.97 -7.84
N LEU A 30 -8.20 3.47 -7.76
CA LEU A 30 -7.91 4.74 -7.11
C LEU A 30 -8.61 5.93 -7.78
N GLN A 31 -8.77 5.94 -9.11
CA GLN A 31 -9.51 6.96 -9.83
C GLN A 31 -10.98 7.10 -9.38
N VAL A 32 -11.56 6.02 -8.89
CA VAL A 32 -12.95 6.01 -8.40
C VAL A 32 -13.04 6.25 -6.90
N LEU A 33 -12.12 5.68 -6.14
CA LEU A 33 -12.21 5.61 -4.67
C LEU A 33 -11.37 6.67 -3.96
N GLY A 34 -10.24 7.07 -4.57
CA GLY A 34 -9.26 7.96 -3.95
C GLY A 34 -9.72 9.40 -3.88
N LYS A 35 -9.43 10.05 -2.76
CA LYS A 35 -9.71 11.46 -2.52
C LYS A 35 -8.44 12.17 -2.05
N ASP A 36 -8.36 13.46 -2.31
CA ASP A 36 -7.29 14.30 -1.77
C ASP A 36 -7.16 14.11 -0.25
N GLY A 37 -5.92 13.94 0.21
CA GLY A 37 -5.60 13.69 1.61
C GLY A 37 -5.65 12.23 2.05
N ASP A 38 -6.21 11.32 1.26
CA ASP A 38 -6.19 9.88 1.57
C ASP A 38 -4.76 9.32 1.61
N ILE A 39 -4.60 8.16 2.21
CA ILE A 39 -3.33 7.44 2.30
C ILE A 39 -3.40 6.16 1.47
N VAL A 40 -2.47 6.01 0.53
CA VAL A 40 -2.24 4.77 -0.21
C VAL A 40 -1.02 4.04 0.35
N VAL A 41 -1.22 2.79 0.75
CA VAL A 41 -0.14 1.91 1.20
C VAL A 41 0.11 0.85 0.13
N ALA A 42 1.31 0.85 -0.45
CA ALA A 42 1.75 -0.15 -1.41
C ALA A 42 2.76 -1.09 -0.75
N ILE A 43 2.52 -2.40 -0.86
CA ILE A 43 3.40 -3.44 -0.30
C ILE A 43 3.99 -4.23 -1.46
N SER A 44 5.31 -4.22 -1.59
CA SER A 44 6.03 -4.94 -2.64
C SER A 44 7.46 -5.25 -2.21
N ALA A 45 7.80 -6.52 -2.09
CA ALA A 45 9.18 -6.91 -1.75
C ALA A 45 10.19 -6.33 -2.74
N SER A 46 9.96 -6.48 -4.05
CA SER A 46 10.86 -5.96 -5.09
C SER A 46 10.78 -4.43 -5.29
N GLY A 47 9.66 -3.82 -4.93
CA GLY A 47 9.39 -2.40 -5.21
C GLY A 47 9.31 -2.03 -6.70
N ASN A 48 9.20 -3.02 -7.59
CA ASN A 48 9.24 -2.81 -9.04
C ASN A 48 7.99 -3.28 -9.79
N SER A 49 6.93 -3.66 -9.08
CA SER A 49 5.67 -4.10 -9.68
C SER A 49 5.00 -2.96 -10.46
N PRO A 50 4.78 -3.07 -11.79
CA PRO A 50 4.27 -1.96 -12.61
C PRO A 50 2.91 -1.42 -12.16
N ASN A 51 2.02 -2.30 -11.70
CA ASN A 51 0.70 -1.93 -11.19
C ASN A 51 0.77 -1.05 -9.93
N LEU A 52 1.72 -1.33 -9.03
CA LEU A 52 1.93 -0.51 -7.84
C LEU A 52 2.62 0.81 -8.17
N ILE A 53 3.56 0.81 -9.11
CA ILE A 53 4.21 2.04 -9.58
C ILE A 53 3.17 2.99 -10.17
N LYS A 54 2.33 2.53 -11.11
CA LYS A 54 1.23 3.33 -11.67
C LYS A 54 0.26 3.84 -10.60
N ALA A 55 -0.06 3.01 -9.61
CA ALA A 55 -0.95 3.41 -8.52
C ALA A 55 -0.34 4.53 -7.66
N ILE A 56 0.95 4.43 -7.32
CA ILE A 56 1.65 5.46 -6.54
C ILE A 56 1.80 6.76 -7.34
N GLU A 57 2.14 6.68 -8.63
CA GLU A 57 2.19 7.86 -9.52
C GLU A 57 0.84 8.58 -9.57
N TRP A 58 -0.22 7.84 -9.80
CA TRP A 58 -1.56 8.42 -9.84
C TRP A 58 -1.94 9.06 -8.50
N ALA A 59 -1.69 8.36 -7.39
CA ALA A 59 -1.99 8.85 -6.04
C ALA A 59 -1.28 10.18 -5.75
N GLN A 60 0.00 10.30 -6.07
CA GLN A 60 0.78 11.51 -5.87
C GLN A 60 0.26 12.68 -6.70
N ASN A 61 -0.08 12.44 -7.96
CA ASN A 61 -0.61 13.45 -8.87
C ASN A 61 -2.01 13.94 -8.49
N ASN A 62 -2.70 13.22 -7.61
CA ASN A 62 -4.07 13.54 -7.16
C ASN A 62 -4.15 13.87 -5.65
N GLY A 63 -3.04 14.28 -5.04
CA GLY A 63 -3.03 14.80 -3.67
C GLY A 63 -3.06 13.74 -2.55
N LEU A 64 -2.96 12.45 -2.89
CA LEU A 64 -2.95 11.39 -1.89
C LEU A 64 -1.56 11.25 -1.25
N ASN A 65 -1.52 10.85 0.00
CA ASN A 65 -0.26 10.50 0.66
C ASN A 65 0.12 9.06 0.32
N THR A 66 1.41 8.83 0.08
CA THR A 66 1.87 7.50 -0.34
C THR A 66 2.87 6.92 0.66
N ILE A 67 2.67 5.66 1.01
CA ILE A 67 3.56 4.86 1.85
C ILE A 67 3.93 3.60 1.07
N ALA A 68 5.21 3.32 0.92
CA ALA A 68 5.67 2.05 0.37
C ALA A 68 6.27 1.18 1.47
N ILE A 69 5.95 -0.10 1.46
CA ILE A 69 6.58 -1.12 2.29
C ILE A 69 7.33 -2.04 1.33
N THR A 70 8.65 -2.04 1.41
CA THR A 70 9.53 -2.69 0.43
C THR A 70 10.59 -3.57 1.10
N ALA A 71 11.16 -4.49 0.31
CA ALA A 71 12.29 -5.30 0.70
C ALA A 71 13.38 -5.27 -0.39
N PHE A 72 14.32 -6.19 -0.36
CA PHE A 72 15.47 -6.30 -1.26
C PHE A 72 16.24 -4.97 -1.33
N ASP A 73 16.35 -4.39 -2.52
CA ASP A 73 16.91 -3.04 -2.76
C ASP A 73 15.87 -1.92 -2.67
N GLY A 74 14.59 -2.29 -2.61
CA GLY A 74 13.45 -1.38 -2.51
C GLY A 74 12.89 -0.90 -3.84
N GLY A 75 13.60 -1.12 -4.94
CA GLY A 75 13.18 -0.78 -6.29
C GLY A 75 12.72 0.67 -6.49
N LYS A 76 11.88 0.89 -7.49
CA LYS A 76 11.33 2.21 -7.82
C LYS A 76 10.42 2.77 -6.72
N LEU A 77 9.62 1.94 -6.07
CA LEU A 77 8.69 2.40 -5.03
C LEU A 77 9.40 3.07 -3.85
N LYS A 78 10.60 2.58 -3.48
CA LYS A 78 11.43 3.20 -2.43
C LYS A 78 11.84 4.64 -2.76
N GLN A 79 12.03 4.95 -4.05
CA GLN A 79 12.42 6.28 -4.51
C GLN A 79 11.22 7.22 -4.70
N MET A 80 10.06 6.65 -5.03
CA MET A 80 8.88 7.41 -5.43
C MET A 80 7.97 7.77 -4.25
N ALA A 81 7.74 6.82 -3.33
CA ALA A 81 6.77 7.02 -2.25
C ALA A 81 7.21 8.12 -1.28
N LYS A 82 6.24 8.89 -0.80
CA LYS A 82 6.47 9.99 0.16
C LYS A 82 7.05 9.49 1.49
N ARG A 83 6.68 8.28 1.89
CA ARG A 83 7.22 7.59 3.07
C ARG A 83 7.51 6.14 2.71
N VAL A 84 8.56 5.59 3.29
CA VAL A 84 9.00 4.22 3.00
C VAL A 84 9.35 3.51 4.30
N VAL A 85 8.83 2.30 4.44
CA VAL A 85 9.36 1.30 5.36
C VAL A 85 10.11 0.27 4.53
N HIS A 86 11.40 0.17 4.73
CA HIS A 86 12.27 -0.69 3.93
C HIS A 86 12.94 -1.74 4.81
N VAL A 87 12.78 -3.01 4.45
CA VAL A 87 13.41 -4.16 5.08
C VAL A 87 14.46 -4.71 4.13
N PRO A 88 15.74 -4.40 4.31
CA PRO A 88 16.78 -4.90 3.42
C PRO A 88 16.95 -6.42 3.61
N THR A 89 16.70 -7.17 2.55
CA THR A 89 16.95 -8.61 2.44
C THR A 89 17.64 -8.89 1.10
N GLU A 90 18.26 -10.06 0.98
CA GLU A 90 18.84 -10.46 -0.30
C GLU A 90 17.74 -10.65 -1.35
N LYS A 91 18.08 -10.39 -2.61
CA LYS A 91 17.12 -10.54 -3.72
C LYS A 91 16.64 -11.99 -3.81
N GLY A 92 15.34 -12.17 -3.66
CA GLY A 92 14.69 -13.49 -3.68
C GLY A 92 14.41 -14.08 -2.30
N GLU A 93 14.90 -13.47 -1.22
CA GLU A 93 14.55 -13.84 0.15
C GLU A 93 13.20 -13.26 0.56
N TYR A 94 12.12 -13.82 0.00
CA TYR A 94 10.75 -13.37 0.28
C TYR A 94 10.31 -13.67 1.71
N GLY A 95 10.65 -14.85 2.26
CA GLY A 95 10.23 -15.27 3.60
C GLY A 95 10.59 -14.23 4.67
N PRO A 96 11.87 -13.89 4.88
CA PRO A 96 12.26 -12.87 5.86
C PRO A 96 11.63 -11.49 5.59
N ALA A 97 11.46 -11.11 4.32
CA ALA A 97 10.82 -9.86 3.93
C ALA A 97 9.34 -9.84 4.34
N GLU A 98 8.60 -10.88 4.01
CA GLU A 98 7.16 -11.02 4.29
C GLU A 98 6.88 -11.14 5.79
N ASP A 99 7.71 -11.88 6.53
CA ASP A 99 7.62 -11.98 7.99
C ASP A 99 7.80 -10.61 8.66
N ALA A 100 8.77 -9.81 8.20
CA ALA A 100 8.96 -8.46 8.71
C ALA A 100 7.78 -7.52 8.36
N HIS A 101 7.21 -7.65 7.15
CA HIS A 101 6.00 -6.91 6.76
C HIS A 101 4.78 -7.31 7.61
N LEU A 102 4.66 -8.59 7.96
CA LEU A 102 3.60 -9.08 8.85
C LEU A 102 3.77 -8.53 10.28
N ILE A 103 4.99 -8.53 10.82
CA ILE A 103 5.29 -7.92 12.12
C ILE A 103 4.90 -6.43 12.11
N LEU A 104 5.26 -5.69 11.06
CA LEU A 104 4.87 -4.29 10.90
C LEU A 104 3.35 -4.11 10.92
N ASN A 105 2.61 -4.98 10.22
CA ASN A 105 1.15 -4.96 10.22
C ASN A 105 0.57 -5.10 11.64
N HIS A 106 1.08 -6.04 12.43
CA HIS A 106 0.66 -6.21 13.82
C HIS A 106 1.00 -5.01 14.70
N LEU A 107 2.18 -4.42 14.54
CA LEU A 107 2.59 -3.23 15.28
C LEU A 107 1.68 -2.03 14.97
N VAL A 108 1.43 -1.76 13.70
CA VAL A 108 0.57 -0.67 13.25
C VAL A 108 -0.87 -0.89 13.72
N GLY A 109 -1.42 -2.08 13.51
CA GLY A 109 -2.77 -2.43 13.94
C GLY A 109 -2.96 -2.31 15.46
N GLY A 110 -1.99 -2.80 16.23
CA GLY A 110 -1.99 -2.66 17.69
C GLY A 110 -1.89 -1.21 18.17
N TYR A 111 -1.08 -0.40 17.51
CA TYR A 111 -0.95 1.03 17.80
C TYR A 111 -2.24 1.80 17.50
N LEU A 112 -2.80 1.61 16.31
CA LEU A 112 -4.04 2.27 15.90
C LEU A 112 -5.22 1.89 16.81
N ASN A 113 -5.33 0.63 17.22
CA ASN A 113 -6.35 0.18 18.15
C ASN A 113 -6.24 0.91 19.52
N ARG A 114 -5.02 1.12 20.03
CA ARG A 114 -4.82 1.89 21.26
C ARG A 114 -5.23 3.35 21.11
N LEU A 115 -4.86 4.00 20.00
CA LEU A 115 -5.24 5.38 19.72
C LEU A 115 -6.76 5.56 19.69
N VAL A 116 -7.48 4.67 18.99
CA VAL A 116 -8.94 4.74 18.92
C VAL A 116 -9.56 4.57 20.30
N LYS A 117 -9.07 3.60 21.11
CA LYS A 117 -9.59 3.37 22.46
C LYS A 117 -9.34 4.56 23.41
N SER A 118 -8.19 5.24 23.29
CA SER A 118 -7.94 6.44 24.11
C SER A 118 -8.87 7.60 23.72
N SER A 119 -9.02 7.86 22.41
CA SER A 119 -9.90 8.94 21.92
C SER A 119 -11.39 8.73 22.31
N ILE A 120 -11.86 7.50 22.42
CA ILE A 120 -13.22 7.21 22.87
C ILE A 120 -13.38 7.51 24.37
N LYS A 121 -12.36 7.21 25.18
CA LYS A 121 -12.40 7.46 26.63
C LYS A 121 -12.36 8.93 27.00
N GLU A 122 -11.71 9.77 26.18
CA GLU A 122 -11.63 11.22 26.41
C GLU A 122 -12.92 11.97 26.02
N ASN A 123 -13.80 11.32 25.24
CA ASN A 123 -15.06 11.90 24.77
C ASN A 123 -16.32 11.33 25.50
N CYS A 124 -16.14 10.52 26.55
CA CYS A 124 -17.17 10.03 27.46
C CYS A 124 -16.98 10.61 28.86
#